data_3163d3214ac35334a668cf343f7bbea2
#
_entry.id   3163d3214ac35334a668cf343f7bbea2
#
_cell.length_a   1.000
_cell.length_b   1.000
_cell.length_c   1.000
_cell.angle_alpha   90.00
_cell.angle_beta   90.00
_cell.angle_gamma   90.00
#
_symmetry.space_group_name_H-M   'P 1'
#
loop_
_entity.id
_entity.type
_entity.pdbx_description
1 polymer ?
#
loop_
_entity_poly.entity_id
_entity_poly.type
_entity_poly.pdbx_seq_one_letter_code
_entity_poly.pdbx_strand_id
1 'polypeptide(L)'
;EGHRDAVVFRGVRSTADFYLDGNRDDVQYYRALYNVEQVEILRGPNALLLGRGGTGGILNRVSKKAQTGQAFTNYNVSANTFGAYNLQLDSNLDTGEKSAVRINAMYESLDNHRDFYYGDRYGFNPTARFEVSENTIVDLSYEYVDHERFIDRGVPTANGEPVEALENIVFGDPENNYQ
;
A
#
# COMPACT_ATOMS: atom_id res chain seq x y z
N GLU A 1 -12.24 -1.17 7.00
CA GLU A 1 -13.04 0.05 6.72
C GLU A 1 -13.06 0.31 5.22
N GLY A 2 -14.20 0.77 4.70
CA GLY A 2 -14.40 0.90 3.26
C GLY A 2 -13.64 2.06 2.59
N HIS A 3 -12.84 2.85 3.29
CA HIS A 3 -12.20 4.04 2.73
C HIS A 3 -10.75 4.27 3.17
N ARG A 4 -10.19 3.42 4.02
CA ARG A 4 -8.81 3.58 4.55
C ARG A 4 -8.29 2.30 5.16
N ASP A 5 -6.97 2.21 5.31
CA ASP A 5 -6.35 1.16 6.10
C ASP A 5 -6.54 1.38 7.60
N ALA A 6 -6.70 0.28 8.31
CA ALA A 6 -6.66 0.23 9.76
C ALA A 6 -5.97 -1.06 10.20
N VAL A 7 -5.13 -0.96 11.21
CA VAL A 7 -4.49 -2.11 11.84
C VAL A 7 -5.09 -2.39 13.21
N VAL A 8 -5.13 -3.66 13.60
CA VAL A 8 -5.52 -4.07 14.95
C VAL A 8 -4.36 -4.81 15.58
N PHE A 9 -3.77 -4.22 16.61
CA PHE A 9 -2.71 -4.83 17.38
C PHE A 9 -3.22 -5.14 18.79
N ARG A 10 -3.26 -6.42 19.17
CA ARG A 10 -3.70 -6.86 20.50
C ARG A 10 -5.07 -6.28 20.93
N GLY A 11 -6.02 -6.23 20.00
CA GLY A 11 -7.35 -5.66 20.24
C GLY A 11 -7.44 -4.13 20.17
N VAL A 12 -6.32 -3.43 20.02
CA VAL A 12 -6.31 -1.98 19.83
C VAL A 12 -6.31 -1.67 18.33
N ARG A 13 -7.37 -0.99 17.88
CA ARG A 13 -7.50 -0.52 16.50
C ARG A 13 -6.82 0.83 16.35
N SER A 14 -6.01 0.96 15.30
CA SER A 14 -5.37 2.23 14.96
C SER A 14 -5.42 2.49 13.46
N THR A 15 -5.61 3.76 13.12
CA THR A 15 -5.50 4.30 11.76
C THR A 15 -4.31 5.25 11.61
N ALA A 16 -3.56 5.49 12.69
CA ALA A 16 -2.50 6.50 12.78
C ALA A 16 -1.12 5.93 13.12
N ASP A 17 -1.00 4.61 13.28
CA ASP A 17 0.28 3.97 13.64
C ASP A 17 0.99 3.38 12.43
N PHE A 18 0.94 4.11 11.31
CA PHE A 18 1.65 3.81 10.08
C PHE A 18 2.87 4.70 9.93
N TYR A 19 3.94 4.09 9.40
CA TYR A 19 5.21 4.74 9.11
C TYR A 19 5.68 4.36 7.71
N LEU A 20 6.44 5.26 7.09
CA LEU A 20 7.15 5.03 5.83
C LEU A 20 8.61 5.47 6.02
N ASP A 21 9.55 4.53 5.85
CA ASP A 21 10.99 4.74 6.05
C ASP A 21 11.32 5.40 7.40
N GLY A 22 10.62 4.98 8.46
CA GLY A 22 10.77 5.51 9.81
C GLY A 22 10.08 6.85 10.07
N ASN A 23 9.48 7.47 9.07
CA ASN A 23 8.70 8.70 9.22
C ASN A 23 7.22 8.38 9.39
N ARG A 24 6.55 9.14 10.23
CA ARG A 24 5.12 8.93 10.49
C ARG A 24 4.29 9.27 9.25
N ASP A 25 3.39 8.34 8.90
CA ASP A 25 2.44 8.44 7.81
C ASP A 25 1.02 8.28 8.37
N ASP A 26 0.46 9.36 8.92
CA ASP A 26 -0.87 9.39 9.56
C ASP A 26 -1.99 9.89 8.64
N VAL A 27 -1.71 10.07 7.37
CA VAL A 27 -2.74 10.32 6.35
C VAL A 27 -3.59 9.07 6.15
N GLN A 28 -4.91 9.26 6.04
CA GLN A 28 -5.86 8.15 5.91
C GLN A 28 -6.14 7.85 4.44
N TYR A 29 -5.57 6.75 3.94
CA TYR A 29 -5.73 6.26 2.57
C TYR A 29 -5.47 4.75 2.52
N TYR A 30 -5.69 4.13 1.36
CA TYR A 30 -5.26 2.76 1.10
C TYR A 30 -3.82 2.72 0.60
N ARG A 31 -2.97 2.06 1.38
CA ARG A 31 -1.54 1.96 1.10
C ARG A 31 -1.28 0.83 0.12
N ALA A 32 -0.82 1.16 -1.06
CA ALA A 32 -0.30 0.18 -1.99
C ALA A 32 1.06 -0.35 -1.51
N LEU A 33 1.36 -1.61 -1.82
CA LEU A 33 2.61 -2.27 -1.41
C LEU A 33 3.54 -2.57 -2.59
N TYR A 34 3.26 -2.09 -3.78
CA TYR A 34 4.03 -2.37 -5.00
C TYR A 34 5.47 -1.83 -4.94
N ASN A 35 5.68 -0.73 -4.22
CA ASN A 35 6.95 -0.05 -4.02
C ASN A 35 7.58 -0.30 -2.64
N VAL A 36 7.10 -1.30 -1.92
CA VAL A 36 7.55 -1.65 -0.57
C VAL A 36 8.48 -2.86 -0.64
N GLU A 37 9.69 -2.72 -0.04
CA GLU A 37 10.67 -3.78 0.08
C GLU A 37 10.31 -4.74 1.21
N GLN A 38 9.91 -4.18 2.36
CA GLN A 38 9.47 -4.96 3.53
C GLN A 38 8.50 -4.18 4.41
N VAL A 39 7.73 -4.92 5.19
CA VAL A 39 6.84 -4.37 6.23
C VAL A 39 7.36 -4.83 7.59
N GLU A 40 7.61 -3.86 8.46
CA GLU A 40 8.09 -4.08 9.81
C GLU A 40 6.95 -3.85 10.81
N ILE A 41 6.73 -4.81 11.69
CA ILE A 41 5.77 -4.67 12.79
C ILE A 41 6.55 -4.56 14.10
N LEU A 42 6.58 -3.36 14.67
CA LEU A 42 7.29 -3.07 15.90
C LEU A 42 6.31 -3.00 17.07
N ARG A 43 6.59 -3.74 18.13
CA ARG A 43 5.74 -3.85 19.32
C ARG A 43 6.54 -3.63 20.59
N GLY A 44 5.85 -3.15 21.64
CA GLY A 44 6.46 -2.89 22.93
C GLY A 44 7.55 -1.82 22.87
N PRO A 45 8.68 -1.96 23.61
CA PRO A 45 9.73 -0.94 23.66
C PRO A 45 10.33 -0.59 22.31
N ASN A 46 10.35 -1.54 21.35
CA ASN A 46 10.89 -1.30 20.01
C ASN A 46 10.07 -0.27 19.22
N ALA A 47 8.78 -0.11 19.51
CA ALA A 47 7.96 0.92 18.89
C ALA A 47 8.40 2.35 19.26
N LEU A 48 9.06 2.52 20.41
CA LEU A 48 9.58 3.82 20.86
C LEU A 48 10.75 4.33 20.02
N LEU A 49 11.45 3.44 19.30
CA LEU A 49 12.57 3.82 18.42
C LEU A 49 12.13 4.75 17.28
N LEU A 50 10.87 4.67 16.84
CA LEU A 50 10.31 5.52 15.81
C LEU A 50 9.50 6.71 16.38
N GLY A 51 9.54 6.94 17.71
CA GLY A 51 8.89 8.07 18.38
C GLY A 51 7.52 7.72 18.95
N ARG A 52 6.49 8.52 18.69
CA ARG A 52 5.13 8.28 19.23
C ARG A 52 4.51 7.07 18.53
N GLY A 53 4.52 5.93 19.21
CA GLY A 53 3.81 4.73 18.77
C GLY A 53 2.44 4.61 19.43
N GLY A 54 1.51 3.94 18.77
CA GLY A 54 0.25 3.54 19.36
C GLY A 54 0.44 2.51 20.48
N THR A 55 -0.56 2.38 21.33
CA THR A 55 -0.54 1.46 22.47
C THR A 55 -0.41 -0.02 22.07
N GLY A 56 -0.75 -0.36 20.82
CA GLY A 56 -0.70 -1.74 20.30
C GLY A 56 0.57 -2.11 19.54
N GLY A 57 1.24 -1.13 18.94
CA GLY A 57 2.38 -1.30 18.04
C GLY A 57 2.31 -0.39 16.83
N ILE A 58 3.33 -0.43 15.99
CA ILE A 58 3.41 0.36 14.76
C ILE A 58 3.72 -0.54 13.56
N LEU A 59 3.31 -0.09 12.39
CA LEU A 59 3.60 -0.71 11.11
C LEU A 59 4.45 0.25 10.27
N ASN A 60 5.72 -0.12 10.04
CA ASN A 60 6.63 0.63 9.19
C ASN A 60 6.77 -0.05 7.83
N ARG A 61 6.59 0.70 6.76
CA ARG A 61 6.86 0.26 5.39
C ARG A 61 8.24 0.78 5.00
N VAL A 62 9.08 -0.09 4.51
CA VAL A 62 10.40 0.27 3.96
C VAL A 62 10.29 0.33 2.45
N SER A 63 10.54 1.48 1.86
CA SER A 63 10.42 1.68 0.42
C SER A 63 11.55 0.99 -0.36
N LYS A 64 11.24 0.54 -1.56
CA LYS A 64 12.24 0.04 -2.51
C LYS A 64 13.13 1.19 -2.98
N LYS A 65 14.45 0.98 -2.92
CA LYS A 65 15.46 1.94 -3.39
C LYS A 65 16.20 1.39 -4.59
N ALA A 66 16.69 2.28 -5.45
CA ALA A 66 17.57 1.91 -6.53
C ALA A 66 18.86 1.27 -5.98
N GLN A 67 19.40 0.27 -6.67
CA GLN A 67 20.53 -0.53 -6.24
C GLN A 67 21.64 -0.45 -7.30
N THR A 68 22.80 0.08 -6.93
CA THR A 68 24.00 0.13 -7.78
C THR A 68 24.58 -1.27 -8.00
N GLY A 69 25.15 -1.51 -9.17
CA GLY A 69 25.76 -2.78 -9.54
C GLY A 69 24.77 -3.92 -9.78
N GLN A 70 23.49 -3.64 -9.92
CA GLN A 70 22.45 -4.63 -10.17
C GLN A 70 21.49 -4.17 -11.27
N ALA A 71 21.16 -5.08 -12.18
CA ALA A 71 20.11 -4.87 -13.19
C ALA A 71 19.13 -6.04 -13.15
N PHE A 72 17.87 -5.75 -12.94
CA PHE A 72 16.79 -6.75 -12.92
C PHE A 72 15.46 -6.14 -13.31
N THR A 73 14.53 -6.98 -13.75
CA THR A 73 13.15 -6.60 -13.98
C THR A 73 12.23 -7.72 -13.54
N ASN A 74 11.34 -7.43 -12.63
CA ASN A 74 10.32 -8.34 -12.09
C ASN A 74 8.93 -7.88 -12.50
N TYR A 75 8.09 -8.84 -12.86
CA TYR A 75 6.68 -8.63 -13.12
C TYR A 75 5.85 -9.46 -12.16
N ASN A 76 4.78 -8.87 -11.64
CA ASN A 76 3.76 -9.60 -10.91
C ASN A 76 2.42 -9.38 -11.60
N VAL A 77 1.74 -10.48 -11.92
CA VAL A 77 0.42 -10.45 -12.56
C VAL A 77 -0.49 -11.36 -11.77
N SER A 78 -1.64 -10.84 -11.35
CA SER A 78 -2.68 -11.63 -10.72
C SER A 78 -4.06 -11.26 -11.27
N ALA A 79 -4.97 -12.22 -11.27
CA ALA A 79 -6.35 -12.04 -11.67
C ALA A 79 -7.24 -12.97 -10.84
N ASN A 80 -8.50 -12.61 -10.70
CA ASN A 80 -9.52 -13.44 -10.06
C ASN A 80 -10.66 -13.77 -11.04
N THR A 81 -11.57 -14.62 -10.60
CA THR A 81 -12.72 -15.07 -11.41
C THR A 81 -13.84 -14.03 -11.52
N PHE A 82 -13.77 -12.93 -10.79
CA PHE A 82 -14.76 -11.86 -10.80
C PHE A 82 -14.41 -10.74 -11.80
N GLY A 83 -13.23 -10.80 -12.40
CA GLY A 83 -12.77 -9.81 -13.38
C GLY A 83 -11.68 -8.86 -12.87
N ALA A 84 -11.38 -8.86 -11.56
CA ALA A 84 -10.28 -8.06 -11.04
C ALA A 84 -8.92 -8.59 -11.49
N TYR A 85 -8.00 -7.68 -11.77
CA TYR A 85 -6.61 -8.01 -12.09
C TYR A 85 -5.64 -6.95 -11.57
N ASN A 86 -4.41 -7.39 -11.35
CA ASN A 86 -3.32 -6.54 -10.88
C ASN A 86 -2.07 -6.79 -11.72
N LEU A 87 -1.42 -5.72 -12.13
CA LEU A 87 -0.17 -5.72 -12.87
C LEU A 87 0.84 -4.89 -12.11
N GLN A 88 2.03 -5.45 -11.84
CA GLN A 88 3.11 -4.73 -11.17
C GLN A 88 4.42 -4.90 -11.91
N LEU A 89 5.20 -3.84 -11.96
CA LEU A 89 6.55 -3.78 -12.49
C LEU A 89 7.50 -3.30 -11.41
N ASP A 90 8.65 -3.96 -11.31
CA ASP A 90 9.79 -3.56 -10.49
C ASP A 90 11.07 -3.73 -11.31
N SER A 91 11.60 -2.65 -11.83
CA SER A 91 12.78 -2.66 -12.71
C SER A 91 13.88 -1.78 -12.15
N ASN A 92 15.04 -2.37 -11.89
CA ASN A 92 16.24 -1.68 -11.47
C ASN A 92 17.24 -1.65 -12.63
N LEU A 93 17.68 -0.45 -12.97
CA LEU A 93 18.63 -0.17 -14.04
C LEU A 93 19.93 0.33 -13.43
N ASP A 94 21.02 -0.37 -13.69
CA ASP A 94 22.36 0.09 -13.34
C ASP A 94 22.80 1.12 -14.38
N THR A 95 22.88 2.39 -13.99
CA THR A 95 23.19 3.50 -14.89
C THR A 95 24.64 3.91 -14.86
N GLY A 96 25.46 3.28 -14.02
CA GLY A 96 26.90 3.48 -13.90
C GLY A 96 27.45 2.96 -12.58
N GLU A 97 28.77 2.93 -12.43
CA GLU A 97 29.44 2.37 -11.25
C GLU A 97 28.93 2.92 -9.90
N LYS A 98 28.39 4.14 -9.90
CA LYS A 98 27.97 4.86 -8.70
C LYS A 98 26.55 5.42 -8.79
N SER A 99 25.75 4.92 -9.74
CA SER A 99 24.39 5.40 -9.93
C SER A 99 23.47 4.28 -10.41
N ALA A 100 22.24 4.35 -9.95
CA ALA A 100 21.18 3.45 -10.39
C ALA A 100 19.81 4.15 -10.38
N VAL A 101 18.90 3.65 -11.20
CA VAL A 101 17.49 4.07 -11.23
C VAL A 101 16.62 2.83 -11.07
N ARG A 102 15.61 2.91 -10.20
CA ARG A 102 14.61 1.83 -10.06
C ARG A 102 13.22 2.41 -10.29
N ILE A 103 12.43 1.71 -11.08
CA ILE A 103 11.07 2.09 -11.41
C ILE A 103 10.14 1.02 -10.86
N ASN A 104 9.23 1.43 -10.00
CA ASN A 104 8.12 0.61 -9.57
C ASN A 104 6.83 1.20 -10.14
N ALA A 105 6.00 0.35 -10.73
CA ALA A 105 4.71 0.76 -11.27
C ALA A 105 3.67 -0.31 -10.97
N MET A 106 2.41 0.11 -10.82
CA MET A 106 1.28 -0.79 -10.69
C MET A 106 0.06 -0.28 -11.43
N TYR A 107 -0.76 -1.20 -11.89
CA TYR A 107 -2.15 -0.97 -12.25
C TYR A 107 -3.01 -2.10 -11.68
N GLU A 108 -4.13 -1.74 -11.07
CA GLU A 108 -5.06 -2.69 -10.48
C GLU A 108 -6.49 -2.28 -10.84
N SER A 109 -7.23 -3.22 -11.40
CA SER A 109 -8.68 -3.10 -11.59
C SER A 109 -9.36 -3.95 -10.52
N LEU A 110 -10.26 -3.33 -9.78
CA LEU A 110 -10.96 -3.93 -8.64
C LEU A 110 -12.32 -4.44 -9.08
N ASP A 111 -12.62 -5.69 -8.74
CA ASP A 111 -13.93 -6.30 -8.91
C ASP A 111 -14.10 -7.44 -7.89
N ASN A 112 -15.34 -7.72 -7.48
CA ASN A 112 -15.65 -8.83 -6.59
C ASN A 112 -17.11 -9.34 -6.82
N HIS A 113 -17.60 -10.19 -5.94
CA HIS A 113 -18.93 -10.79 -6.02
C HIS A 113 -20.08 -9.83 -5.67
N ARG A 114 -19.79 -8.64 -5.16
CA ARG A 114 -20.81 -7.67 -4.72
C ARG A 114 -21.17 -6.72 -5.86
N ASP A 115 -22.47 -6.41 -5.95
CA ASP A 115 -22.98 -5.46 -6.93
C ASP A 115 -22.34 -4.07 -6.73
N PHE A 116 -22.04 -3.38 -7.82
CA PHE A 116 -21.46 -2.03 -7.85
C PHE A 116 -20.06 -1.89 -7.24
N TYR A 117 -19.39 -2.99 -6.84
CA TYR A 117 -18.01 -2.91 -6.39
C TYR A 117 -17.08 -2.92 -7.59
N TYR A 118 -16.48 -1.77 -7.88
CA TYR A 118 -15.47 -1.62 -8.91
C TYR A 118 -14.54 -0.46 -8.56
N GLY A 119 -13.43 -0.36 -9.25
CA GLY A 119 -12.50 0.73 -9.12
C GLY A 119 -11.20 0.44 -9.84
N ASP A 120 -10.42 1.48 -10.02
CA ASP A 120 -9.10 1.41 -10.61
C ASP A 120 -8.08 2.07 -9.70
N ARG A 121 -6.89 1.51 -9.68
CA ARG A 121 -5.76 2.10 -8.96
C ARG A 121 -4.50 1.97 -9.80
N TYR A 122 -3.77 3.05 -9.93
CA TYR A 122 -2.45 3.02 -10.53
C TYR A 122 -1.44 3.80 -9.71
N GLY A 123 -0.21 3.34 -9.75
CA GLY A 123 0.89 3.94 -9.02
C GLY A 123 2.17 3.92 -9.85
N PHE A 124 2.98 4.94 -9.66
CA PHE A 124 4.29 5.08 -10.28
C PHE A 124 5.27 5.67 -9.29
N ASN A 125 6.36 4.95 -9.03
CA ASN A 125 7.39 5.37 -8.08
C ASN A 125 8.78 5.16 -8.68
N PRO A 126 9.35 6.17 -9.35
CA PRO A 126 10.77 6.20 -9.72
C PRO A 126 11.63 6.54 -8.51
N THR A 127 12.74 5.84 -8.37
CA THR A 127 13.78 6.12 -7.39
C THR A 127 15.15 6.20 -8.08
N ALA A 128 16.05 7.02 -7.55
CA ALA A 128 17.41 7.10 -8.05
C ALA A 128 18.40 7.15 -6.89
N ARG A 129 19.53 6.48 -7.05
CA ARG A 129 20.63 6.47 -6.11
C ARG A 129 21.89 7.00 -6.76
N PHE A 130 22.60 7.84 -6.02
CA PHE A 130 23.90 8.39 -6.40
C PHE A 130 24.88 8.24 -5.23
N GLU A 131 25.97 7.52 -5.45
CA GLU A 131 27.09 7.40 -4.52
C GLU A 131 28.08 8.55 -4.79
N VAL A 132 27.81 9.70 -4.20
CA VAL A 132 28.56 10.96 -4.45
C VAL A 132 30.00 10.86 -3.95
N SER A 133 30.21 10.18 -2.81
CA SER A 133 31.53 9.89 -2.25
C SER A 133 31.48 8.59 -1.44
N GLU A 134 32.62 8.13 -0.91
CA GLU A 134 32.69 6.95 -0.05
C GLU A 134 31.79 7.04 1.21
N ASN A 135 31.45 8.24 1.65
CA ASN A 135 30.68 8.49 2.86
C ASN A 135 29.33 9.19 2.57
N THR A 136 28.96 9.39 1.29
CA THR A 136 27.76 10.16 0.95
C THR A 136 26.98 9.46 -0.15
N ILE A 137 25.77 9.03 0.20
CA ILE A 137 24.78 8.47 -0.73
C ILE A 137 23.59 9.42 -0.76
N VAL A 138 23.10 9.72 -1.96
CA VAL A 138 21.90 10.50 -2.19
C VAL A 138 20.85 9.57 -2.81
N ASP A 139 19.75 9.36 -2.11
CA ASP A 139 18.57 8.65 -2.61
C ASP A 139 17.48 9.68 -2.91
N LEU A 140 16.94 9.64 -4.11
CA LEU A 140 15.79 10.42 -4.55
C LEU A 140 14.63 9.48 -4.80
N SER A 141 13.43 9.88 -4.39
CA SER A 141 12.20 9.13 -4.63
C SER A 141 11.06 10.09 -4.93
N TYR A 142 10.21 9.70 -5.88
CA TYR A 142 8.94 10.35 -6.15
C TYR A 142 7.87 9.28 -6.24
N GLU A 143 6.71 9.53 -5.66
CA GLU A 143 5.55 8.62 -5.78
C GLU A 143 4.33 9.39 -6.24
N TYR A 144 3.65 8.82 -7.22
CA TYR A 144 2.31 9.23 -7.64
C TYR A 144 1.39 8.03 -7.57
N VAL A 145 0.27 8.18 -6.87
CA VAL A 145 -0.78 7.16 -6.77
C VAL A 145 -2.12 7.85 -7.02
N ASP A 146 -2.89 7.27 -7.92
CA ASP A 146 -4.28 7.61 -8.13
C ASP A 146 -5.14 6.39 -7.80
N HIS A 147 -6.26 6.62 -7.12
CA HIS A 147 -7.09 5.56 -6.63
C HIS A 147 -8.55 6.00 -6.61
N GLU A 148 -9.32 5.45 -7.52
CA GLU A 148 -10.78 5.62 -7.57
C GLU A 148 -11.45 4.28 -7.31
N ARG A 149 -12.37 4.24 -6.37
CA ARG A 149 -13.11 3.02 -6.09
C ARG A 149 -14.44 3.29 -5.41
N PHE A 150 -15.35 2.33 -5.58
CA PHE A 150 -16.57 2.28 -4.82
C PHE A 150 -16.31 1.93 -3.36
N ILE A 151 -16.91 2.67 -2.42
CA ILE A 151 -16.76 2.42 -0.97
C ILE A 151 -17.80 1.38 -0.54
N ASP A 152 -17.36 0.13 -0.42
CA ASP A 152 -18.18 -0.93 0.16
C ASP A 152 -17.93 -1.04 1.68
N ARG A 153 -18.97 -0.94 2.46
CA ARG A 153 -18.92 -1.04 3.93
C ARG A 153 -19.16 -2.45 4.46
N GLY A 154 -19.32 -3.41 3.57
CA GLY A 154 -19.53 -4.81 3.90
C GLY A 154 -20.97 -5.21 4.14
N VAL A 155 -21.18 -6.45 4.56
CA VAL A 155 -22.49 -7.05 4.82
C VAL A 155 -23.03 -6.56 6.16
N PRO A 156 -24.30 -6.11 6.24
CA PRO A 156 -24.94 -5.78 7.50
C PRO A 156 -24.99 -6.95 8.46
N THR A 157 -24.94 -6.70 9.73
CA THR A 157 -25.05 -7.71 10.78
C THR A 157 -26.33 -7.54 11.58
N ALA A 158 -26.95 -8.64 11.95
CA ALA A 158 -28.07 -8.71 12.89
C ALA A 158 -27.72 -9.71 14.00
N ASN A 159 -27.90 -9.30 15.26
CA ASN A 159 -27.57 -10.13 16.44
C ASN A 159 -26.11 -10.64 16.47
N GLY A 160 -25.17 -9.92 15.86
CA GLY A 160 -23.75 -10.29 15.81
C GLY A 160 -23.37 -11.23 14.67
N GLU A 161 -24.31 -11.61 13.81
CA GLU A 161 -24.08 -12.47 12.64
C GLU A 161 -24.33 -11.71 11.34
N PRO A 162 -23.57 -11.99 10.25
CA PRO A 162 -23.84 -11.43 8.93
C PRO A 162 -25.23 -11.85 8.42
N VAL A 163 -25.94 -10.93 7.80
CA VAL A 163 -27.21 -11.25 7.14
C VAL A 163 -26.92 -11.77 5.74
N GLU A 164 -26.82 -13.09 5.58
CA GLU A 164 -26.43 -13.77 4.32
C GLU A 164 -27.33 -13.39 3.13
N ALA A 165 -28.63 -13.17 3.37
CA ALA A 165 -29.56 -12.74 2.32
C ALA A 165 -29.20 -11.38 1.68
N LEU A 166 -28.30 -10.61 2.29
CA LEU A 166 -27.84 -9.29 1.86
C LEU A 166 -26.37 -9.28 1.42
N GLU A 167 -25.76 -10.45 1.23
CA GLU A 167 -24.33 -10.55 0.94
C GLU A 167 -23.89 -9.85 -0.36
N ASN A 168 -24.77 -9.83 -1.38
CA ASN A 168 -24.51 -9.20 -2.67
C ASN A 168 -25.00 -7.75 -2.75
N ILE A 169 -25.75 -7.27 -1.76
CA ILE A 169 -26.35 -5.95 -1.80
C ILE A 169 -25.42 -4.93 -1.17
N VAL A 170 -25.18 -3.83 -1.89
CA VAL A 170 -24.47 -2.66 -1.39
C VAL A 170 -25.46 -1.64 -0.87
N PHE A 171 -25.22 -1.13 0.34
CA PHE A 171 -26.04 -0.09 0.96
C PHE A 171 -25.40 1.28 0.73
N GLY A 172 -26.12 2.15 0.06
CA GLY A 172 -25.70 3.50 -0.29
C GLY A 172 -26.15 3.89 -1.69
N ASP A 173 -25.82 5.10 -2.08
CA ASP A 173 -26.04 5.60 -3.43
C ASP A 173 -24.86 5.20 -4.32
N PRO A 174 -25.03 4.31 -5.33
CA PRO A 174 -23.93 3.88 -6.18
C PRO A 174 -23.26 5.03 -6.95
N GLU A 175 -23.99 6.12 -7.23
CA GLU A 175 -23.47 7.26 -8.00
C GLU A 175 -22.63 8.22 -7.15
N ASN A 176 -22.77 8.19 -5.81
CA ASN A 176 -22.12 9.14 -4.91
C ASN A 176 -21.19 8.47 -3.88
N ASN A 177 -20.98 7.17 -3.96
CA ASN A 177 -20.23 6.42 -2.95
C ASN A 177 -18.81 6.03 -3.43
N TYR A 178 -18.11 6.97 -4.05
CA TYR A 178 -16.75 6.82 -4.54
C TYR A 178 -15.72 7.58 -3.67
N GLN A 179 -14.49 7.10 -3.72
CA GLN A 179 -13.31 7.75 -3.16
C GLN A 179 -12.23 7.83 -4.22
#